data_7c065ae2d980098b232c0f83efb14929
#
_entry.id   7c065ae2d980098b232c0f83efb14929
#
_cell.length_a   1.000
_cell.length_b   1.000
_cell.length_c   1.000
_cell.angle_alpha   90.00
_cell.angle_beta   90.00
_cell.angle_gamma   90.00
#
_symmetry.space_group_name_H-M   'P 1'
#
loop_
_entity.id
_entity.type
_entity.pdbx_description
1 polymer ?
#
loop_
_entity_poly.entity_id
_entity_poly.type
_entity_poly.pdbx_seq_one_letter_code
_entity_poly.pdbx_strand_id
1 'polypeptide(L)'
;MPVAFMLTREDATVTVCHSKTMDLAEHVRRADIVVVAAGRPGLVTGRMLKPGAVVIDVGINVVDGRIVGDVDFDSAREVAGAITPVPGGVGPLTNALLLAHLVRAAEKQAGVSDASGAASGVLGTAEGSAS
;
A
#
# COMPACT_ATOMS: atom_id res chain seq x y z
N MET A 1 -4.91 -7.42 -11.03
CA MET A 1 -4.42 -6.09 -10.56
C MET A 1 -5.41 -5.43 -9.60
N PRO A 2 -5.75 -6.04 -8.45
CA PRO A 2 -6.77 -5.51 -7.54
C PRO A 2 -6.46 -4.11 -7.01
N VAL A 3 -5.19 -3.86 -6.61
CA VAL A 3 -4.76 -2.56 -6.03
C VAL A 3 -4.98 -1.40 -7.01
N ALA A 4 -4.61 -1.56 -8.29
CA ALA A 4 -4.82 -0.53 -9.30
C ALA A 4 -6.30 -0.18 -9.45
N PHE A 5 -7.17 -1.19 -9.49
CA PHE A 5 -8.62 -1.00 -9.57
C PHE A 5 -9.18 -0.28 -8.33
N MET A 6 -8.74 -0.68 -7.14
CA MET A 6 -9.17 -0.03 -5.88
C MET A 6 -8.74 1.43 -5.83
N LEU A 7 -7.50 1.74 -6.19
CA LEU A 7 -7.00 3.12 -6.22
C LEU A 7 -7.72 3.98 -7.25
N THR A 8 -8.05 3.42 -8.43
CA THR A 8 -8.84 4.15 -9.44
C THR A 8 -10.25 4.49 -8.92
N ARG A 9 -10.85 3.64 -8.10
CA ARG A 9 -12.14 3.92 -7.46
C ARG A 9 -12.09 5.04 -6.42
N GLU A 10 -10.92 5.32 -5.89
CA GLU A 10 -10.64 6.43 -4.96
C GLU A 10 -10.06 7.66 -5.70
N ASP A 11 -10.42 7.81 -6.97
CA ASP A 11 -10.07 8.92 -7.86
C ASP A 11 -8.55 9.11 -8.09
N ALA A 12 -7.73 8.09 -7.82
CA ALA A 12 -6.31 8.14 -8.11
C ALA A 12 -6.02 7.92 -9.61
N THR A 13 -5.08 8.68 -10.16
CA THR A 13 -4.51 8.40 -11.49
C THR A 13 -3.48 7.28 -11.36
N VAL A 14 -3.77 6.11 -11.89
CA VAL A 14 -2.93 4.91 -11.73
C VAL A 14 -2.17 4.60 -13.02
N THR A 15 -0.86 4.47 -12.92
CA THR A 15 0.00 3.94 -13.98
C THR A 15 0.46 2.53 -13.60
N VAL A 16 0.18 1.57 -14.45
CA VAL A 16 0.59 0.17 -14.27
C VAL A 16 1.79 -0.12 -15.15
N CYS A 17 2.91 -0.53 -14.52
CA CYS A 17 4.12 -0.92 -15.19
C CYS A 17 4.36 -2.44 -15.09
N HIS A 18 5.04 -3.01 -16.05
CA HIS A 18 5.38 -4.43 -16.11
C HIS A 18 6.75 -4.63 -16.80
N SER A 19 7.21 -5.85 -16.93
CA SER A 19 8.55 -6.19 -17.47
C SER A 19 8.81 -5.71 -18.91
N LYS A 20 7.78 -5.31 -19.65
CA LYS A 20 7.87 -4.76 -21.01
C LYS A 20 7.69 -3.23 -21.05
N THR A 21 7.48 -2.59 -19.91
CA THR A 21 7.38 -1.13 -19.82
C THR A 21 8.74 -0.52 -20.13
N MET A 22 8.77 0.38 -21.11
CA MET A 22 9.96 1.18 -21.40
C MET A 22 10.09 2.29 -20.37
N ASP A 23 11.32 2.68 -20.05
CA ASP A 23 11.65 3.78 -19.15
C ASP A 23 10.91 3.75 -17.80
N LEU A 24 10.98 2.58 -17.13
CA LEU A 24 10.36 2.41 -15.80
C LEU A 24 10.71 3.56 -14.85
N ALA A 25 11.93 4.06 -14.91
CA ALA A 25 12.40 5.15 -14.05
C ALA A 25 11.62 6.44 -14.26
N GLU A 26 11.20 6.76 -15.48
CA GLU A 26 10.40 7.95 -15.76
C GLU A 26 8.99 7.83 -15.13
N HIS A 27 8.36 6.68 -15.27
CA HIS A 27 7.06 6.42 -14.66
C HIS A 27 7.12 6.52 -13.13
N VAL A 28 8.12 5.91 -12.51
CA VAL A 28 8.33 5.95 -11.06
C VAL A 28 8.60 7.37 -10.57
N ARG A 29 9.40 8.16 -11.30
CA ARG A 29 9.74 9.54 -10.90
C ARG A 29 8.55 10.49 -10.88
N ARG A 30 7.48 10.18 -11.61
CA ARG A 30 6.27 11.00 -11.67
C ARG A 30 5.23 10.61 -10.61
N ALA A 31 5.41 9.48 -9.94
CA ALA A 31 4.45 8.96 -8.98
C ALA A 31 4.64 9.57 -7.58
N ASP A 32 3.54 9.96 -6.95
CA ASP A 32 3.50 10.35 -5.53
C ASP A 32 3.50 9.14 -4.60
N ILE A 33 2.88 8.04 -5.06
CA ILE A 33 2.83 6.75 -4.36
C ILE A 33 3.34 5.67 -5.33
N VAL A 34 4.31 4.89 -4.89
CA VAL A 34 4.89 3.78 -5.66
C VAL A 34 4.63 2.48 -4.94
N VAL A 35 3.89 1.57 -5.56
CA VAL A 35 3.66 0.21 -5.05
C VAL A 35 4.49 -0.76 -5.88
N VAL A 36 5.41 -1.48 -5.25
CA VAL A 36 6.36 -2.38 -5.91
C VAL A 36 6.04 -3.83 -5.54
N ALA A 37 5.73 -4.64 -6.55
CA ALA A 37 5.42 -6.07 -6.42
C ALA A 37 5.88 -6.80 -7.70
N ALA A 38 7.18 -6.77 -7.99
CA ALA A 38 7.77 -7.25 -9.24
C ALA A 38 8.51 -8.59 -9.09
N GLY A 39 8.80 -9.00 -7.85
CA GLY A 39 9.59 -10.21 -7.55
C GLY A 39 11.03 -10.11 -8.04
N ARG A 40 11.61 -8.91 -8.04
CA ARG A 40 12.98 -8.64 -8.47
C ARG A 40 13.70 -7.75 -7.45
N PRO A 41 14.66 -8.28 -6.70
CA PRO A 41 15.39 -7.55 -5.67
C PRO A 41 16.00 -6.25 -6.20
N GLY A 42 15.79 -5.14 -5.49
CA GLY A 42 16.41 -3.86 -5.79
C GLY A 42 16.03 -3.25 -7.15
N LEU A 43 14.90 -3.66 -7.75
CA LEU A 43 14.44 -3.14 -9.05
C LEU A 43 14.24 -1.63 -9.02
N VAL A 44 13.65 -1.10 -7.95
CA VAL A 44 13.42 0.33 -7.77
C VAL A 44 14.48 0.89 -6.82
N THR A 45 15.17 1.93 -7.26
CA THR A 45 16.22 2.60 -6.50
C THR A 45 15.81 4.03 -6.15
N GLY A 46 16.47 4.65 -5.16
CA GLY A 46 16.20 6.03 -4.76
C GLY A 46 16.31 7.04 -5.90
N ARG A 47 17.21 6.81 -6.87
CA ARG A 47 17.36 7.69 -8.05
C ARG A 47 16.14 7.71 -8.98
N MET A 48 15.29 6.71 -8.88
CA MET A 48 14.06 6.61 -9.68
C MET A 48 12.89 7.28 -8.99
N LEU A 49 12.99 7.60 -7.69
CA LEU A 49 11.89 8.15 -6.90
C LEU A 49 11.76 9.67 -7.07
N LYS A 50 10.55 10.16 -6.97
CA LYS A 50 10.25 11.56 -6.71
C LYS A 50 10.61 11.88 -5.26
N PRO A 51 11.29 13.00 -4.95
CA PRO A 51 11.52 13.42 -3.58
C PRO A 51 10.20 13.50 -2.78
N GLY A 52 10.18 12.87 -1.61
CA GLY A 52 8.99 12.83 -0.77
C GLY A 52 7.94 11.78 -1.14
N ALA A 53 8.18 10.95 -2.16
CA ALA A 53 7.24 9.89 -2.54
C ALA A 53 7.02 8.86 -1.42
N VAL A 54 5.82 8.30 -1.38
CA VAL A 54 5.49 7.16 -0.51
C VAL A 54 5.77 5.86 -1.25
N VAL A 55 6.58 4.99 -0.67
CA VAL A 55 6.99 3.72 -1.29
C VAL A 55 6.46 2.54 -0.48
N ILE A 56 5.66 1.70 -1.14
CA ILE A 56 5.09 0.48 -0.56
C ILE A 56 5.74 -0.72 -1.26
N ASP A 57 6.68 -1.35 -0.59
CA ASP A 57 7.36 -2.55 -1.08
C ASP A 57 6.63 -3.81 -0.63
N VAL A 58 6.06 -4.54 -1.57
CA VAL A 58 5.36 -5.81 -1.37
C VAL A 58 6.25 -7.00 -1.77
N GLY A 59 7.42 -6.72 -2.32
CA GLY A 59 8.38 -7.74 -2.75
C GLY A 59 8.87 -8.61 -1.59
N ILE A 60 8.99 -9.90 -1.83
CA ILE A 60 9.63 -10.86 -0.91
C ILE A 60 10.56 -11.72 -1.74
N ASN A 61 11.85 -11.51 -1.55
CA ASN A 61 12.90 -12.26 -2.22
C ASN A 61 13.87 -12.81 -1.17
N VAL A 62 14.54 -13.90 -1.48
CA VAL A 62 15.61 -14.45 -0.65
C VAL A 62 16.93 -14.28 -1.40
N VAL A 63 17.82 -13.47 -0.86
CA VAL A 63 19.15 -13.22 -1.39
C VAL A 63 20.15 -13.52 -0.29
N ASP A 64 21.06 -14.46 -0.53
CA ASP A 64 22.07 -14.92 0.44
C ASP A 64 21.51 -15.28 1.82
N GLY A 65 20.33 -15.94 1.82
CA GLY A 65 19.63 -16.35 3.05
C GLY A 65 18.92 -15.22 3.78
N ARG A 66 18.88 -14.01 3.24
CA ARG A 66 18.17 -12.85 3.81
C ARG A 66 16.92 -12.51 3.00
N ILE A 67 15.89 -12.11 3.70
CA ILE A 67 14.66 -11.59 3.07
C ILE A 67 14.90 -10.13 2.68
N VAL A 68 14.68 -9.82 1.40
CA VAL A 68 14.79 -8.46 0.84
C VAL A 68 13.57 -8.15 -0.02
N GLY A 69 13.26 -6.87 -0.17
CA GLY A 69 12.19 -6.39 -1.04
C GLY A 69 12.60 -6.21 -2.50
N ASP A 70 11.70 -5.65 -3.26
CA ASP A 70 11.92 -5.26 -4.67
C ASP A 70 12.52 -3.85 -4.78
N VAL A 71 12.57 -3.10 -3.69
CA VAL A 71 13.16 -1.77 -3.60
C VAL A 71 14.56 -1.85 -2.96
N ASP A 72 15.52 -1.12 -3.49
CA ASP A 72 16.78 -0.85 -2.81
C ASP A 72 16.50 0.12 -1.65
N PHE A 73 16.25 -0.47 -0.47
CA PHE A 73 15.77 0.23 0.71
C PHE A 73 16.72 1.35 1.15
N ASP A 74 18.02 1.10 1.13
CA ASP A 74 19.00 2.07 1.63
C ASP A 74 19.05 3.33 0.77
N SER A 75 19.04 3.20 -0.55
CA SER A 75 18.99 4.35 -1.43
C SER A 75 17.62 5.03 -1.46
N ALA A 76 16.53 4.26 -1.34
CA ALA A 76 15.18 4.78 -1.43
C ALA A 76 14.80 5.58 -0.18
N ARG A 77 15.20 5.18 1.02
CA ARG A 77 14.89 5.89 2.26
C ARG A 77 15.47 7.30 2.35
N GLU A 78 16.54 7.58 1.61
CA GLU A 78 17.16 8.91 1.56
C GLU A 78 16.31 9.92 0.77
N VAL A 79 15.38 9.43 -0.08
CA VAL A 79 14.59 10.25 -1.02
C VAL A 79 13.10 10.19 -0.71
N ALA A 80 12.62 9.04 -0.26
CA ALA A 80 11.21 8.81 0.04
C ALA A 80 10.76 9.60 1.28
N GLY A 81 9.52 10.08 1.25
CA GLY A 81 8.86 10.65 2.44
C GLY A 81 8.43 9.57 3.43
N ALA A 82 8.08 8.38 2.91
CA ALA A 82 7.79 7.19 3.70
C ALA A 82 8.09 5.94 2.87
N ILE A 83 8.58 4.89 3.52
CA ILE A 83 8.88 3.60 2.87
C ILE A 83 8.60 2.44 3.82
N THR A 84 7.95 1.39 3.32
CA THR A 84 7.76 0.16 4.10
C THR A 84 9.02 -0.69 4.07
N PRO A 85 9.50 -1.20 5.23
CA PRO A 85 10.64 -2.11 5.26
C PRO A 85 10.25 -3.52 4.78
N VAL A 86 11.22 -4.28 4.30
CA VAL A 86 11.09 -5.72 4.04
C VAL A 86 12.29 -6.42 4.70
N PRO A 87 12.05 -7.32 5.68
CA PRO A 87 10.79 -7.73 6.27
C PRO A 87 10.19 -6.70 7.25
N GLY A 88 8.93 -6.94 7.65
CA GLY A 88 8.28 -6.17 8.72
C GLY A 88 7.31 -5.07 8.27
N GLY A 89 7.19 -4.82 6.97
CA GLY A 89 6.24 -3.86 6.40
C GLY A 89 4.86 -4.47 6.11
N VAL A 90 4.59 -4.73 4.83
CA VAL A 90 3.26 -5.20 4.35
C VAL A 90 2.92 -6.62 4.82
N GLY A 91 3.92 -7.50 4.98
CA GLY A 91 3.70 -8.90 5.33
C GLY A 91 2.87 -9.11 6.60
N PRO A 92 3.25 -8.55 7.76
CA PRO A 92 2.49 -8.65 9.00
C PRO A 92 1.06 -8.12 8.89
N LEU A 93 0.85 -7.04 8.12
CA LEU A 93 -0.48 -6.48 7.88
C LEU A 93 -1.37 -7.45 7.09
N THR A 94 -0.81 -8.13 6.10
CA THR A 94 -1.53 -9.15 5.31
C THR A 94 -2.05 -10.27 6.20
N ASN A 95 -1.23 -10.77 7.13
CA ASN A 95 -1.62 -11.82 8.07
C ASN A 95 -2.72 -11.34 9.03
N ALA A 96 -2.61 -10.13 9.56
CA ALA A 96 -3.62 -9.55 10.43
C ALA A 96 -4.98 -9.38 9.72
N LEU A 97 -4.96 -8.90 8.48
CA LEU A 97 -6.18 -8.76 7.66
C LEU A 97 -6.80 -10.11 7.32
N LEU A 98 -5.99 -11.13 7.01
CA LEU A 98 -6.48 -12.48 6.75
C LEU A 98 -7.22 -13.04 7.96
N LEU A 99 -6.66 -12.91 9.16
CA LEU A 99 -7.31 -13.34 10.41
C LEU A 99 -8.61 -12.57 10.66
N ALA A 100 -8.61 -11.25 10.46
CA ALA A 100 -9.82 -10.44 10.61
C ALA A 100 -10.93 -10.87 9.62
N HIS A 101 -10.57 -11.18 8.37
CA HIS A 101 -11.52 -11.67 7.37
C HIS A 101 -12.06 -13.07 7.73
N LEU A 102 -11.21 -13.95 8.28
CA LEU A 102 -11.62 -15.27 8.74
C LEU A 102 -12.65 -15.18 9.86
N VAL A 103 -12.41 -14.33 10.86
CA VAL A 103 -13.35 -14.10 11.96
C VAL A 103 -14.68 -13.58 11.44
N ARG A 104 -14.67 -12.56 10.58
CA ARG A 104 -15.91 -12.03 9.97
C ARG A 104 -16.68 -13.09 9.16
N ALA A 105 -15.97 -13.94 8.44
CA ALA A 105 -16.60 -15.02 7.68
C ALA A 105 -17.27 -16.04 8.63
N ALA A 106 -16.61 -16.40 9.72
CA ALA A 106 -17.16 -17.31 10.74
C ALA A 106 -18.39 -16.70 11.43
N GLU A 107 -18.36 -15.44 11.82
CA GLU A 107 -19.48 -14.70 12.42
C GLU A 107 -20.70 -14.70 11.48
N LYS A 108 -20.46 -14.41 10.19
CA LYS A 108 -21.51 -14.43 9.18
C LYS A 108 -22.13 -15.82 9.01
N GLN A 109 -21.34 -16.89 9.04
CA GLN A 109 -21.84 -18.26 8.98
C GLN A 109 -22.62 -18.66 10.25
N ALA A 110 -22.19 -18.16 11.40
CA ALA A 110 -22.86 -18.42 12.69
C ALA A 110 -24.13 -17.55 12.91
N GLY A 111 -24.47 -16.67 11.97
CA GLY A 111 -25.64 -15.78 12.09
C GLY A 111 -25.44 -14.64 13.13
N VAL A 112 -24.22 -14.37 13.53
CA VAL A 112 -23.90 -13.24 14.41
C VAL A 112 -23.87 -11.97 13.55
N SER A 113 -24.85 -11.08 13.74
CA SER A 113 -24.87 -9.79 13.04
C SER A 113 -23.86 -8.83 13.67
N ASP A 114 -23.10 -8.12 12.83
CA ASP A 114 -22.18 -7.05 13.24
C ASP A 114 -22.93 -5.97 14.06
N ALA A 115 -22.73 -5.95 15.37
CA ALA A 115 -23.17 -4.85 16.24
C ALA A 115 -22.24 -3.62 16.18
N SER A 116 -21.22 -3.61 15.30
CA SER A 116 -20.21 -2.55 15.22
C SER A 116 -20.42 -1.51 14.09
N GLY A 117 -21.60 -1.53 13.43
CA GLY A 117 -21.94 -0.58 12.36
C GLY A 117 -22.49 0.78 12.82
N ALA A 118 -22.52 1.07 14.15
CA ALA A 118 -23.26 2.24 14.68
C ALA A 118 -22.40 3.38 15.25
N ALA A 119 -21.12 3.49 14.89
CA ALA A 119 -20.26 4.55 15.43
C ALA A 119 -19.71 5.54 14.37
N SER A 120 -20.39 5.72 13.23
CA SER A 120 -19.96 6.69 12.22
C SER A 120 -21.09 7.67 11.86
N GLY A 121 -21.72 8.27 12.85
CA GLY A 121 -22.87 9.15 12.62
C GLY A 121 -23.15 10.15 13.72
N VAL A 122 -22.13 10.79 14.33
CA VAL A 122 -22.37 11.97 15.17
C VAL A 122 -21.22 12.97 14.98
N LEU A 123 -21.28 13.75 13.92
CA LEU A 123 -20.77 15.12 13.90
C LEU A 123 -21.80 15.94 13.12
N GLY A 124 -22.93 16.15 13.80
CA GLY A 124 -23.97 17.04 13.33
C GLY A 124 -23.57 18.49 13.55
N THR A 125 -23.72 19.22 12.51
CA THR A 125 -23.90 20.66 12.38
C THR A 125 -24.48 21.36 13.60
N ALA A 126 -23.68 22.24 14.20
CA ALA A 126 -24.18 23.33 15.03
C ALA A 126 -24.15 24.60 14.17
N GLU A 127 -25.24 24.88 13.45
CA GLU A 127 -25.54 26.21 12.96
C GLU A 127 -26.11 27.02 14.11
N GLY A 128 -25.32 27.95 14.62
CA GLY A 128 -25.78 29.00 15.53
C GLY A 128 -26.41 30.14 14.75
N SER A 129 -27.72 30.21 14.81
CA SER A 129 -28.49 31.44 14.53
C SER A 129 -28.16 32.46 15.60
N ALA A 130 -27.72 33.64 15.20
CA ALA A 130 -27.83 34.86 16.01
C ALA A 130 -28.19 36.03 15.11
N SER A 131 -29.23 36.64 15.50
CA SER A 131 -29.91 37.85 15.03
C SER A 131 -29.00 39.01 14.67
#